data_db900c4ba9d2611299cf35ee2d18c9ad
#
_entry.id   db900c4ba9d2611299cf35ee2d18c9ad
#
_cell.length_a   1.000
_cell.length_b   1.000
_cell.length_c   1.000
_cell.angle_alpha   90.00
_cell.angle_beta   90.00
_cell.angle_gamma   90.00
#
_symmetry.space_group_name_H-M   'P 1'
#
loop_
_entity.id
_entity.type
_entity.pdbx_description
1 polymer ?
#
loop_
_entity_poly.entity_id
_entity_poly.type
_entity_poly.pdbx_seq_one_letter_code
_entity_poly.pdbx_strand_id
1 'polypeptide(L)'
;MNIEERRKFVEAHRTAVFGYNRKADGPSLSVVYYVMDGDDILMSTMLERGKAKAVRRNNKVSLCVLDEKWPLTYLLVYCTAEIDTDIEAATEMLMKISALMAGSTMPESVRPNLRKVAVDEKRVVMRLKPYETFETPPRHVRKPEDTKDLTHWLGTTLPWK
;
A
#
# COMPACT_ATOMS: atom_id res chain seq x y z
N MET A 1 5.18 9.12 15.02
CA MET A 1 6.12 9.41 13.89
C MET A 1 5.85 10.79 13.33
N ASN A 2 6.90 11.56 13.02
CA ASN A 2 6.78 12.78 12.22
C ASN A 2 6.58 12.44 10.73
N ILE A 3 6.40 13.45 9.85
CA ILE A 3 6.12 13.25 8.42
C ILE A 3 7.21 12.40 7.73
N GLU A 4 8.48 12.72 7.96
CA GLU A 4 9.60 12.01 7.36
C GLU A 4 9.70 10.56 7.84
N GLU A 5 9.50 10.32 9.13
CA GLU A 5 9.47 8.97 9.72
C GLU A 5 8.33 8.13 9.14
N ARG A 6 7.15 8.72 8.91
CA ARG A 6 6.02 8.04 8.28
C ARG A 6 6.33 7.62 6.84
N ARG A 7 6.97 8.49 6.07
CA ARG A 7 7.41 8.16 4.71
C ARG A 7 8.42 7.02 4.72
N LYS A 8 9.45 7.11 5.56
CA LYS A 8 10.45 6.04 5.73
C LYS A 8 9.82 4.72 6.17
N PHE A 9 8.79 4.77 7.02
CA PHE A 9 8.05 3.58 7.41
C PHE A 9 7.38 2.91 6.21
N VAL A 10 6.72 3.67 5.33
CA VAL A 10 6.14 3.12 4.09
C VAL A 10 7.22 2.59 3.15
N GLU A 11 8.32 3.29 2.97
CA GLU A 11 9.44 2.87 2.12
C GLU A 11 10.12 1.57 2.59
N ALA A 12 10.18 1.36 3.91
CA ALA A 12 10.80 0.19 4.50
C ALA A 12 9.97 -1.09 4.39
N HIS A 13 8.68 -0.97 4.05
CA HIS A 13 7.76 -2.10 3.92
C HIS A 13 7.43 -2.37 2.45
N ARG A 14 6.90 -3.54 2.16
CA ARG A 14 6.60 -4.00 0.80
C ARG A 14 5.17 -4.50 0.61
N THR A 15 4.44 -4.66 1.71
CA THR A 15 3.06 -5.14 1.71
C THR A 15 2.18 -4.21 2.54
N ALA A 16 0.93 -4.10 2.14
CA ALA A 16 -0.08 -3.35 2.87
C ALA A 16 -1.46 -3.98 2.69
N VAL A 17 -2.36 -3.66 3.58
CA VAL A 17 -3.79 -3.90 3.39
C VAL A 17 -4.38 -2.71 2.62
N PHE A 18 -4.80 -2.95 1.38
CA PHE A 18 -5.45 -1.97 0.53
C PHE A 18 -6.96 -1.96 0.76
N GLY A 19 -7.51 -0.80 1.10
CA GLY A 19 -8.91 -0.56 1.37
C GLY A 19 -9.57 0.33 0.32
N TYR A 20 -10.80 -0.04 -0.10
CA TYR A 20 -11.61 0.73 -1.05
C TYR A 20 -13.10 0.57 -0.76
N ASN A 21 -13.89 1.56 -1.17
CA ASN A 21 -15.34 1.54 -0.96
C ASN A 21 -16.05 0.66 -2.00
N ARG A 22 -16.87 -0.28 -1.53
CA ARG A 22 -17.80 -1.05 -2.37
C ARG A 22 -19.02 -0.18 -2.73
N LYS A 23 -19.78 -0.63 -3.72
CA LYS A 23 -20.95 0.13 -4.19
C LYS A 23 -22.11 0.12 -3.19
N ALA A 24 -22.39 -1.02 -2.59
CA ALA A 24 -23.57 -1.24 -1.77
C ALA A 24 -23.27 -1.82 -0.37
N ASP A 25 -22.06 -2.30 -0.15
CA ASP A 25 -21.68 -2.94 1.11
C ASP A 25 -20.55 -2.16 1.79
N GLY A 26 -20.10 -2.65 2.92
CA GLY A 26 -18.94 -2.11 3.63
C GLY A 26 -17.66 -2.12 2.79
N PRO A 27 -16.58 -1.49 3.28
CA PRO A 27 -15.31 -1.43 2.57
C PRO A 27 -14.76 -2.83 2.29
N SER A 28 -14.06 -2.97 1.17
CA SER A 28 -13.31 -4.19 0.85
C SER A 28 -11.84 -3.99 1.14
N LEU A 29 -11.21 -5.04 1.69
CA LEU A 29 -9.81 -5.06 2.06
C LEU A 29 -9.09 -6.19 1.31
N SER A 30 -7.84 -5.98 0.93
CA SER A 30 -6.98 -7.02 0.35
C SER A 30 -5.51 -6.72 0.59
N VAL A 31 -4.72 -7.76 0.86
CA VAL A 31 -3.26 -7.61 0.92
C VAL A 31 -2.71 -7.37 -0.48
N VAL A 32 -1.79 -6.43 -0.59
CA VAL A 32 -1.13 -6.06 -1.84
C VAL A 32 0.38 -5.88 -1.63
N TYR A 33 1.18 -6.18 -2.65
CA TYR A 33 2.54 -5.68 -2.76
C TYR A 33 2.52 -4.30 -3.38
N TYR A 34 3.44 -3.45 -2.95
CA TYR A 34 3.60 -2.11 -3.51
C TYR A 34 5.07 -1.73 -3.64
N VAL A 35 5.35 -0.73 -4.43
CA VAL A 35 6.66 -0.07 -4.54
C VAL A 35 6.47 1.45 -4.49
N MET A 36 7.48 2.15 -4.03
CA MET A 36 7.52 3.61 -4.10
C MET A 36 7.97 4.08 -5.49
N ASP A 37 7.42 5.21 -5.93
CA ASP A 37 7.82 5.93 -7.13
C ASP A 37 7.83 7.44 -6.80
N GLY A 38 8.94 7.90 -6.27
CA GLY A 38 9.02 9.23 -5.65
C GLY A 38 8.07 9.33 -4.45
N ASP A 39 7.10 10.24 -4.53
CA ASP A 39 6.09 10.44 -3.50
C ASP A 39 4.87 9.53 -3.65
N ASP A 40 4.75 8.84 -4.79
CA ASP A 40 3.61 7.99 -5.10
C ASP A 40 3.88 6.53 -4.72
N ILE A 41 2.80 5.78 -4.53
CA ILE A 41 2.83 4.35 -4.24
C ILE A 41 2.21 3.62 -5.44
N LEU A 42 2.94 2.64 -5.99
CA LEU A 42 2.48 1.86 -7.12
C LEU A 42 2.12 0.44 -6.70
N MET A 43 1.03 -0.08 -7.22
CA MET A 43 0.62 -1.47 -7.08
C MET A 43 0.04 -2.02 -8.39
N SER A 44 0.05 -3.36 -8.54
CA SER A 44 -0.56 -4.01 -9.69
C SER A 44 -1.91 -4.63 -9.35
N THR A 45 -2.83 -4.57 -10.29
CA THR A 45 -4.10 -5.31 -10.23
C THR A 45 -4.56 -5.68 -11.64
N MET A 46 -5.59 -6.51 -11.75
CA MET A 46 -6.27 -6.78 -13.02
C MET A 46 -7.38 -5.75 -13.21
N LEU A 47 -7.54 -5.26 -14.45
CA LEU A 47 -8.51 -4.22 -14.80
C LEU A 47 -9.96 -4.58 -14.44
N GLU A 48 -10.29 -5.86 -14.51
CA GLU A 48 -11.64 -6.36 -14.28
C GLU A 48 -11.94 -6.68 -12.80
N ARG A 49 -10.94 -6.62 -11.93
CA ARG A 49 -11.15 -6.88 -10.51
C ARG A 49 -11.94 -5.76 -9.82
N GLY A 50 -12.63 -6.14 -8.74
CA GLY A 50 -13.49 -5.24 -7.95
C GLY A 50 -12.79 -3.95 -7.52
N LYS A 51 -11.50 -4.01 -7.15
CA LYS A 51 -10.71 -2.85 -6.73
C LYS A 51 -10.50 -1.85 -7.88
N ALA A 52 -10.20 -2.30 -9.10
CA ALA A 52 -10.04 -1.43 -10.25
C ALA A 52 -11.38 -0.77 -10.63
N LYS A 53 -12.48 -1.53 -10.65
CA LYS A 53 -13.83 -1.01 -10.89
C LYS A 53 -14.27 -0.01 -9.81
N ALA A 54 -13.91 -0.27 -8.55
CA ALA A 54 -14.24 0.62 -7.44
C ALA A 54 -13.49 1.95 -7.54
N VAL A 55 -12.19 1.93 -7.82
CA VAL A 55 -11.34 3.12 -7.98
C VAL A 55 -11.84 4.01 -9.13
N ARG A 56 -12.29 3.44 -10.24
CA ARG A 56 -12.90 4.21 -11.34
C ARG A 56 -14.18 4.96 -10.94
N ARG A 57 -14.89 4.45 -9.95
CA ARG A 57 -16.12 5.06 -9.44
C ARG A 57 -15.85 6.05 -8.31
N ASN A 58 -14.93 5.70 -7.42
CA ASN A 58 -14.48 6.51 -6.30
C ASN A 58 -13.00 6.24 -6.07
N ASN A 59 -12.19 7.22 -6.39
CA ASN A 59 -10.74 7.08 -6.33
C ASN A 59 -10.12 7.30 -4.93
N LYS A 60 -10.93 7.51 -3.91
CA LYS A 60 -10.47 7.60 -2.52
C LYS A 60 -10.24 6.20 -1.96
N VAL A 61 -9.01 5.95 -1.58
CA VAL A 61 -8.54 4.64 -1.08
C VAL A 61 -7.63 4.84 0.12
N SER A 62 -7.36 3.75 0.82
CA SER A 62 -6.40 3.74 1.92
C SER A 62 -5.50 2.51 1.86
N LEU A 63 -4.28 2.69 2.38
CA LEU A 63 -3.37 1.60 2.69
C LEU A 63 -3.18 1.54 4.20
N CYS A 64 -3.20 0.35 4.78
CA CYS A 64 -2.68 0.09 6.11
C CYS A 64 -1.35 -0.66 5.96
N VAL A 65 -0.25 0.05 6.20
CA VAL A 65 1.08 -0.54 6.27
C VAL A 65 1.30 -1.01 7.70
N LEU A 66 1.70 -2.25 7.87
CA LEU A 66 1.79 -2.91 9.16
C LEU A 66 3.20 -3.48 9.37
N ASP A 67 3.81 -3.19 10.52
CA ASP A 67 4.98 -3.91 11.02
C ASP A 67 4.55 -4.84 12.15
N GLU A 68 4.66 -6.15 11.91
CA GLU A 68 4.29 -7.18 12.89
C GLU A 68 5.34 -7.38 13.98
N LYS A 69 6.53 -6.76 13.85
CA LYS A 69 7.54 -6.77 14.90
C LYS A 69 7.02 -6.07 16.13
N TRP A 70 7.35 -6.59 17.28
CA TRP A 70 7.03 -5.94 18.54
C TRP A 70 7.89 -4.69 18.77
N PRO A 71 7.29 -3.55 19.14
CA PRO A 71 5.85 -3.29 19.32
C PRO A 71 5.10 -3.18 18.00
N LEU A 72 3.93 -3.82 17.90
CA LEU A 72 3.07 -3.72 16.73
C LEU A 72 2.86 -2.26 16.33
N THR A 73 3.25 -1.92 15.12
CA THR A 73 3.14 -0.57 14.58
C THR A 73 2.41 -0.59 13.24
N TYR A 74 1.53 0.36 13.00
CA TYR A 74 0.87 0.51 11.72
C TYR A 74 0.76 1.98 11.31
N LEU A 75 0.64 2.21 10.03
CA LEU A 75 0.38 3.52 9.45
C LEU A 75 -0.73 3.41 8.42
N LEU A 76 -1.78 4.21 8.58
CA LEU A 76 -2.77 4.41 7.53
C LEU A 76 -2.29 5.52 6.60
N VAL A 77 -2.36 5.27 5.30
CA VAL A 77 -2.04 6.23 4.24
C VAL A 77 -3.29 6.44 3.40
N TYR A 78 -3.82 7.65 3.40
CA TYR A 78 -4.97 8.03 2.59
C TYR A 78 -4.51 8.55 1.24
N CYS A 79 -5.08 8.02 0.17
CA CYS A 79 -4.62 8.29 -1.19
C CYS A 79 -5.78 8.60 -2.14
N THR A 80 -5.46 9.32 -3.21
CA THR A 80 -6.23 9.26 -4.45
C THR A 80 -5.56 8.27 -5.41
N ALA A 81 -6.35 7.43 -6.07
CA ALA A 81 -5.85 6.40 -6.97
C ALA A 81 -6.15 6.72 -8.43
N GLU A 82 -5.19 6.45 -9.31
CA GLU A 82 -5.31 6.52 -10.76
C GLU A 82 -4.95 5.16 -11.36
N ILE A 83 -5.57 4.82 -12.48
CA ILE A 83 -5.29 3.56 -13.20
C ILE A 83 -4.56 3.88 -14.49
N ASP A 84 -3.35 3.36 -14.61
CA ASP A 84 -2.56 3.34 -15.83
C ASP A 84 -2.74 1.98 -16.52
N THR A 85 -3.17 2.01 -17.76
CA THR A 85 -3.44 0.82 -18.60
C THR A 85 -2.31 0.52 -19.58
N ASP A 86 -1.20 1.25 -19.49
CA ASP A 86 -0.04 0.96 -20.33
C ASP A 86 0.55 -0.42 -19.99
N ILE A 87 0.71 -1.23 -21.03
CA ILE A 87 1.16 -2.61 -20.87
C ILE A 87 2.63 -2.71 -20.47
N GLU A 88 3.46 -1.77 -20.91
CA GLU A 88 4.87 -1.75 -20.55
C GLU A 88 5.04 -1.32 -19.10
N ALA A 89 4.27 -0.32 -18.63
CA ALA A 89 4.22 0.05 -17.22
C ALA A 89 3.73 -1.13 -16.34
N ALA A 90 2.71 -1.87 -16.79
CA ALA A 90 2.22 -3.06 -16.09
C ALA A 90 3.28 -4.18 -16.04
N THR A 91 4.03 -4.37 -17.13
CA THR A 91 5.12 -5.35 -17.20
C THR A 91 6.25 -4.97 -16.24
N GLU A 92 6.66 -3.72 -16.25
CA GLU A 92 7.68 -3.21 -15.34
C GLU A 92 7.27 -3.35 -13.87
N MET A 93 5.99 -3.07 -13.58
CA MET A 93 5.44 -3.27 -12.24
C MET A 93 5.48 -4.74 -11.80
N LEU A 94 5.18 -5.68 -12.70
CA LEU A 94 5.31 -7.12 -12.41
C LEU A 94 6.76 -7.52 -12.18
N MET A 95 7.73 -6.97 -12.92
CA MET A 95 9.16 -7.18 -12.67
C MET A 95 9.54 -6.74 -11.26
N LYS A 96 9.14 -5.53 -10.85
CA LYS A 96 9.41 -4.99 -9.50
C LYS A 96 8.77 -5.83 -8.40
N ILE A 97 7.50 -6.21 -8.55
CA ILE A 97 6.80 -7.06 -7.56
C ILE A 97 7.47 -8.44 -7.48
N SER A 98 7.83 -9.05 -8.61
CA SER A 98 8.50 -10.35 -8.62
C SER A 98 9.86 -10.28 -7.91
N ALA A 99 10.61 -9.19 -8.10
CA ALA A 99 11.86 -8.95 -7.39
C ALA A 99 11.64 -8.83 -5.88
N LEU A 100 10.61 -8.11 -5.44
CA LEU A 100 10.25 -8.00 -4.01
C LEU A 100 9.88 -9.37 -3.42
N MET A 101 9.10 -10.18 -4.15
CA MET A 101 8.68 -11.51 -3.69
C MET A 101 9.86 -12.47 -3.60
N ALA A 102 10.78 -12.41 -4.57
CA ALA A 102 11.97 -13.26 -4.60
C ALA A 102 13.09 -12.79 -3.65
N GLY A 103 13.02 -11.55 -3.17
CA GLY A 103 14.10 -10.94 -2.39
C GLY A 103 15.38 -10.68 -3.19
N SER A 104 15.30 -10.65 -4.53
CA SER A 104 16.43 -10.45 -5.45
C SER A 104 15.95 -9.81 -6.75
N THR A 105 16.87 -9.21 -7.49
CA THR A 105 16.57 -8.63 -8.80
C THR A 105 16.12 -9.72 -9.80
N MET A 106 15.14 -9.39 -10.64
CA MET A 106 14.69 -10.27 -11.71
C MET A 106 15.58 -10.10 -12.95
N PRO A 107 16.07 -11.21 -13.56
CA PRO A 107 16.80 -11.13 -14.82
C PRO A 107 15.88 -10.66 -15.94
N GLU A 108 16.41 -9.87 -16.89
CA GLU A 108 15.64 -9.38 -18.04
C GLU A 108 15.05 -10.49 -18.92
N SER A 109 15.63 -11.69 -18.88
CA SER A 109 15.14 -12.87 -19.60
C SER A 109 13.71 -13.29 -19.19
N VAL A 110 13.21 -12.89 -18.01
CA VAL A 110 11.84 -13.21 -17.58
C VAL A 110 10.82 -12.17 -18.07
N ARG A 111 11.26 -11.00 -18.53
CA ARG A 111 10.38 -9.89 -18.97
C ARG A 111 9.36 -10.32 -20.03
N PRO A 112 9.71 -11.09 -21.09
CA PRO A 112 8.72 -11.53 -22.08
C PRO A 112 7.59 -12.36 -21.47
N ASN A 113 7.89 -13.21 -20.49
CA ASN A 113 6.88 -14.01 -19.80
C ASN A 113 5.97 -13.12 -18.93
N LEU A 114 6.54 -12.18 -18.21
CA LEU A 114 5.74 -11.25 -17.40
C LEU A 114 4.91 -10.31 -18.27
N ARG A 115 5.41 -9.90 -19.44
CA ARG A 115 4.63 -9.15 -20.42
C ARG A 115 3.45 -9.96 -20.92
N LYS A 116 3.65 -11.25 -21.22
CA LYS A 116 2.55 -12.14 -21.58
C LYS A 116 1.49 -12.20 -20.47
N VAL A 117 1.91 -12.39 -19.22
CA VAL A 117 1.00 -12.38 -18.05
C VAL A 117 0.27 -11.03 -17.94
N ALA A 118 0.97 -9.91 -18.15
CA ALA A 118 0.36 -8.58 -18.12
C ALA A 118 -0.77 -8.44 -19.14
N VAL A 119 -0.56 -8.95 -20.36
CA VAL A 119 -1.56 -8.94 -21.43
C VAL A 119 -2.73 -9.89 -21.14
N ASP A 120 -2.42 -11.16 -20.85
CA ASP A 120 -3.43 -12.21 -20.67
C ASP A 120 -4.37 -11.91 -19.48
N GLU A 121 -3.83 -11.36 -18.41
CA GLU A 121 -4.59 -11.00 -17.20
C GLU A 121 -5.13 -9.56 -17.21
N LYS A 122 -4.89 -8.80 -18.28
CA LYS A 122 -5.26 -7.37 -18.37
C LYS A 122 -4.75 -6.60 -17.15
N ARG A 123 -3.46 -6.76 -16.85
CA ARG A 123 -2.84 -6.07 -15.73
C ARG A 123 -2.75 -4.58 -15.95
N VAL A 124 -2.91 -3.84 -14.89
CA VAL A 124 -2.79 -2.37 -14.84
C VAL A 124 -1.94 -1.97 -13.65
N VAL A 125 -1.34 -0.79 -13.73
CA VAL A 125 -0.73 -0.14 -12.60
C VAL A 125 -1.77 0.75 -11.93
N MET A 126 -1.89 0.63 -10.63
CA MET A 126 -2.66 1.58 -9.83
C MET A 126 -1.68 2.49 -9.11
N ARG A 127 -1.68 3.76 -9.50
CA ARG A 127 -0.88 4.83 -8.90
C ARG A 127 -1.68 5.47 -7.78
N LEU A 128 -1.16 5.39 -6.59
CA LEU A 128 -1.75 5.99 -5.39
C LEU A 128 -0.96 7.24 -5.07
N LYS A 129 -1.66 8.37 -4.98
CA LYS A 129 -1.11 9.67 -4.61
C LYS A 129 -1.50 9.95 -3.16
N PRO A 130 -0.59 9.74 -2.21
CA PRO A 130 -0.87 9.99 -0.81
C PRO A 130 -1.12 11.47 -0.54
N TYR A 131 -2.04 11.77 0.36
CA TYR A 131 -2.29 13.14 0.82
C TYR A 131 -2.27 13.30 2.33
N GLU A 132 -2.55 12.22 3.06
CA GLU A 132 -2.67 12.25 4.52
C GLU A 132 -2.32 10.90 5.11
N THR A 133 -1.84 10.90 6.34
CA THR A 133 -1.52 9.69 7.11
C THR A 133 -2.11 9.76 8.50
N PHE A 134 -2.44 8.60 9.07
CA PHE A 134 -2.90 8.46 10.44
C PHE A 134 -2.18 7.30 11.13
N GLU A 135 -1.77 7.52 12.37
CA GLU A 135 -1.26 6.47 13.25
C GLU A 135 -1.79 6.59 14.67
N THR A 136 -1.82 5.47 15.36
CA THR A 136 -1.90 5.44 16.82
C THR A 136 -0.56 4.95 17.34
N PRO A 137 0.09 5.69 18.24
CA PRO A 137 1.35 5.25 18.82
C PRO A 137 1.22 3.86 19.45
N PRO A 138 2.24 2.99 19.30
CA PRO A 138 2.20 1.66 19.88
C PRO A 138 2.14 1.74 21.41
N ARG A 139 1.29 0.92 22.00
CA ARG A 139 1.11 0.83 23.46
C ARG A 139 1.83 -0.39 23.99
N HIS A 140 2.61 -0.22 25.03
CA HIS A 140 3.26 -1.33 25.71
C HIS A 140 2.85 -1.34 27.17
N VAL A 141 2.32 -2.45 27.62
CA VAL A 141 2.11 -2.74 29.03
C VAL A 141 3.01 -3.92 29.37
N ARG A 142 4.17 -3.62 29.94
CA ARG A 142 5.11 -4.64 30.44
C ARG A 142 5.03 -4.79 31.95
N LYS A 143 4.62 -3.72 32.64
CA LYS A 143 4.48 -3.64 34.08
C LYS A 143 3.18 -2.91 34.44
N PRO A 144 2.58 -3.15 35.61
CA PRO A 144 1.37 -2.45 36.04
C PRO A 144 1.50 -0.92 36.00
N GLU A 145 2.71 -0.39 36.23
CA GLU A 145 2.98 1.05 36.24
C GLU A 145 2.81 1.69 34.85
N ASP A 146 3.04 0.92 33.78
CA ASP A 146 2.91 1.40 32.40
C ASP A 146 1.46 1.77 32.05
N THR A 147 0.48 1.33 32.86
CA THR A 147 -0.94 1.65 32.64
C THR A 147 -1.30 3.10 32.98
N LYS A 148 -0.46 3.80 33.73
CA LYS A 148 -0.74 5.17 34.19
C LYS A 148 -0.81 6.17 33.03
N ASP A 149 -0.06 5.92 31.95
CA ASP A 149 0.08 6.84 30.82
C ASP A 149 -0.75 6.43 29.58
N LEU A 150 -1.55 5.36 29.70
CA LEU A 150 -2.33 4.85 28.56
C LEU A 150 -3.54 5.71 28.19
N THR A 151 -3.98 6.60 29.06
CA THR A 151 -5.24 7.37 28.89
C THR A 151 -5.14 8.51 27.86
N HIS A 152 -3.92 8.93 27.49
CA HIS A 152 -3.68 10.10 26.64
C HIS A 152 -3.16 9.78 25.23
N TRP A 153 -3.17 8.52 24.84
CA TRP A 153 -2.60 8.09 23.56
C TRP A 153 -3.64 8.22 22.45
N LEU A 154 -3.73 9.40 21.90
CA LEU A 154 -4.57 9.67 20.75
C LEU A 154 -3.82 9.39 19.46
N GLY A 155 -4.56 8.93 18.46
CA GLY A 155 -4.04 8.85 17.11
C GLY A 155 -3.78 10.25 16.55
N THR A 156 -2.83 10.36 15.64
CA THR A 156 -2.45 11.63 15.01
C THR A 156 -2.55 11.54 13.49
N THR A 157 -3.16 12.57 12.91
CA THR A 157 -3.23 12.77 11.46
C THR A 157 -2.19 13.81 11.06
N LEU A 158 -1.43 13.52 10.02
CA LEU A 158 -0.45 14.42 9.42
C LEU A 158 -0.56 14.39 7.89
N PRO A 159 -0.23 15.49 7.19
CA PRO A 159 -0.14 15.47 5.74
C PRO A 159 0.98 14.50 5.29
N TRP A 160 0.93 14.07 4.03
CA TRP A 160 1.97 13.22 3.46
C TRP A 160 3.29 13.94 3.26
N LYS A 161 3.23 15.25 2.93
CA LYS A 161 4.35 16.16 2.71
C LYS A 161 3.98 17.60 3.01
#